data_fe89067247e083d731b25cc5f0809681
#
_entry.id   fe89067247e083d731b25cc5f0809681
#
_cell.length_a   1.000
_cell.length_b   1.000
_cell.length_c   1.000
_cell.angle_alpha   90.00
_cell.angle_beta   90.00
_cell.angle_gamma   90.00
#
_symmetry.space_group_name_H-M   'P 1'
#
loop_
_entity.id
_entity.type
_entity.pdbx_description
1 polymer ?
#
loop_
_entity_poly.entity_id
_entity_poly.type
_entity_poly.pdbx_seq_one_letter_code
_entity_poly.pdbx_strand_id
1 'polypeptide(L)'
;MHVFRLDTRDFPETETLAVDAGACGSVAYTVIPAFSGARRLAWRSSAGGIEHYTFPIEKSESVETTRQRAYGAEGHLVARTRTERRTVLVSAYEPRAALEGLSEVLSSPDVWLAGDDGYTAVDVVTEKSVLHRHGAVTCLEIEIRPKRKTGMPWN
;
A
#
# COMPACT_ATOMS: atom_id res chain seq x y z
N MET A 1 -3.73 -8.55 21.01
CA MET A 1 -2.66 -8.20 20.07
C MET A 1 -1.93 -7.00 20.68
N HIS A 2 -0.62 -7.11 20.90
CA HIS A 2 0.19 -5.99 21.38
C HIS A 2 0.89 -5.38 20.18
N VAL A 3 0.75 -4.07 19.99
CA VAL A 3 1.42 -3.32 18.93
C VAL A 3 2.47 -2.44 19.57
N PHE A 4 3.72 -2.58 19.15
CA PHE A 4 4.82 -1.71 19.54
C PHE A 4 5.10 -0.75 18.40
N ARG A 5 5.23 0.52 18.71
CA ARG A 5 5.71 1.53 17.77
C ARG A 5 7.16 1.84 18.11
N LEU A 6 8.05 1.65 17.16
CA LEU A 6 9.44 2.08 17.24
C LEU A 6 9.62 3.29 16.31
N ASP A 7 10.20 4.35 16.85
CA ASP A 7 10.53 5.53 16.06
C ASP A 7 11.99 5.41 15.60
N THR A 8 12.22 5.30 14.29
CA THR A 8 13.58 5.18 13.74
C THR A 8 14.42 6.43 13.97
N ARG A 9 13.81 7.57 14.31
CA ARG A 9 14.52 8.80 14.69
C ARG A 9 15.30 8.65 16.01
N ASP A 10 14.90 7.69 16.85
CA ASP A 10 15.62 7.38 18.09
C ASP A 10 16.91 6.59 17.81
N PHE A 11 17.11 6.13 16.56
CA PHE A 11 18.22 5.30 16.10
C PHE A 11 18.84 5.85 14.80
N PRO A 12 19.37 7.07 14.77
CA PRO A 12 19.66 7.81 13.55
C PRO A 12 20.78 7.21 12.68
N GLU A 13 21.64 6.35 13.23
CA GLU A 13 22.77 5.74 12.51
C GLU A 13 22.57 4.22 12.31
N THR A 14 21.37 3.72 12.54
CA THR A 14 21.11 2.28 12.52
C THR A 14 20.68 1.83 11.13
N GLU A 15 21.42 0.89 10.55
CA GLU A 15 21.07 0.26 9.28
C GLU A 15 20.11 -0.93 9.44
N THR A 16 20.15 -1.60 10.60
CA THR A 16 19.30 -2.74 10.88
C THR A 16 18.76 -2.68 12.30
N LEU A 17 17.45 -2.84 12.45
CA LEU A 17 16.76 -2.91 13.72
C LEU A 17 16.27 -4.34 13.93
N ALA A 18 16.79 -5.04 14.92
CA ALA A 18 16.31 -6.37 15.30
C ALA A 18 15.33 -6.25 16.46
N VAL A 19 14.14 -6.81 16.31
CA VAL A 19 13.13 -6.91 17.37
C VAL A 19 13.05 -8.36 17.80
N ASP A 20 13.45 -8.63 19.04
CA ASP A 20 13.36 -9.96 19.64
C ASP A 20 12.08 -10.07 20.48
N ALA A 21 11.19 -10.96 20.07
CA ALA A 21 9.95 -11.27 20.79
C ALA A 21 10.06 -12.54 21.65
N GLY A 22 11.26 -12.92 22.07
CA GLY A 22 11.55 -14.07 22.90
C GLY A 22 11.11 -15.39 22.26
N ALA A 23 10.19 -16.12 22.90
CA ALA A 23 9.67 -17.39 22.39
C ALA A 23 8.93 -17.29 21.05
N CYS A 24 8.52 -16.07 20.64
CA CYS A 24 7.86 -15.82 19.36
C CYS A 24 8.84 -15.57 18.20
N GLY A 25 10.15 -15.61 18.47
CA GLY A 25 11.18 -15.38 17.47
C GLY A 25 11.66 -13.93 17.37
N SER A 26 12.55 -13.67 16.42
CA SER A 26 13.08 -12.33 16.15
C SER A 26 12.84 -11.92 14.69
N VAL A 27 12.65 -10.64 14.48
CA VAL A 27 12.48 -10.04 13.14
C VAL A 27 13.49 -8.91 12.98
N ALA A 28 14.20 -8.90 11.86
CA ALA A 28 15.12 -7.82 11.50
C ALA A 28 14.50 -6.91 10.44
N TYR A 29 14.58 -5.62 10.67
CA TYR A 29 14.14 -4.58 9.73
C TYR A 29 15.35 -3.82 9.23
N THR A 30 15.46 -3.67 7.92
CA THR A 30 16.45 -2.76 7.33
C THR A 30 15.91 -1.34 7.38
N VAL A 31 16.67 -0.45 7.98
CA VAL A 31 16.37 0.99 8.00
C VAL A 31 16.92 1.61 6.73
N ILE A 32 16.06 2.20 5.94
CA ILE A 32 16.42 2.89 4.71
C ILE A 32 16.22 4.40 4.86
N PRO A 33 17.01 5.22 4.16
CA PRO A 33 16.79 6.67 4.13
C PRO A 33 15.37 7.01 3.69
N ALA A 34 14.81 8.06 4.27
CA ALA A 34 13.50 8.57 3.85
C ALA A 34 13.59 9.13 2.43
N PHE A 35 12.79 8.60 1.51
CA PHE A 35 12.62 9.13 0.16
C PHE A 35 11.39 10.02 0.10
N SER A 36 11.51 11.16 -0.57
CA SER A 36 10.36 11.99 -0.89
C SER A 36 9.38 11.19 -1.75
N GLY A 37 8.13 11.09 -1.32
CA GLY A 37 7.11 10.30 -2.01
C GLY A 37 7.08 8.81 -1.65
N ALA A 38 7.93 8.33 -0.74
CA ALA A 38 7.83 6.96 -0.24
C ALA A 38 6.49 6.74 0.49
N ARG A 39 5.89 5.58 0.28
CA ARG A 39 4.62 5.18 0.92
C ARG A 39 4.78 3.84 1.63
N ARG A 40 4.41 3.79 2.89
CA ARG A 40 4.41 2.54 3.65
C ARG A 40 3.03 1.91 3.62
N LEU A 41 2.98 0.67 3.17
CA LEU A 41 1.80 -0.17 3.33
C LEU A 41 1.97 -1.13 4.50
N ALA A 42 0.84 -1.43 5.12
CA ALA A 42 0.68 -2.51 6.07
C ALA A 42 -0.40 -3.42 5.56
N TRP A 43 -0.27 -4.73 5.73
CA TRP A 43 -1.30 -5.69 5.35
C TRP A 43 -1.34 -6.85 6.32
N ARG A 44 -2.48 -7.53 6.34
CA ARG A 44 -2.62 -8.78 7.09
C ARG A 44 -2.00 -9.91 6.28
N SER A 45 -0.97 -10.55 6.82
CA SER A 45 -0.35 -11.70 6.19
C SER A 45 -1.21 -12.96 6.31
N SER A 46 -0.94 -13.95 5.48
CA SER A 46 -1.59 -15.27 5.52
C SER A 46 -1.38 -16.00 6.86
N ALA A 47 -0.30 -15.70 7.57
CA ALA A 47 0.00 -16.19 8.91
C ALA A 47 -0.76 -15.46 10.02
N GLY A 48 -1.56 -14.42 9.70
CA GLY A 48 -2.37 -13.64 10.65
C GLY A 48 -1.63 -12.47 11.31
N GLY A 49 -0.35 -12.26 11.01
CA GLY A 49 0.43 -11.11 11.43
C GLY A 49 0.14 -9.86 10.60
N ILE A 50 0.71 -8.73 11.00
CA ILE A 50 0.73 -7.51 10.20
C ILE A 50 2.12 -7.33 9.64
N GLU A 51 2.22 -7.36 8.32
CA GLU A 51 3.44 -7.09 7.58
C GLU A 51 3.48 -5.65 7.13
N HIS A 52 4.70 -5.14 6.94
CA HIS A 52 4.93 -3.77 6.51
C HIS A 52 5.99 -3.72 5.42
N TYR A 53 5.77 -2.88 4.42
CA TYR A 53 6.80 -2.56 3.43
C TYR A 53 6.69 -1.09 3.01
N THR A 54 7.84 -0.44 2.86
CA THR A 54 7.92 0.94 2.36
C THR A 54 8.25 0.91 0.87
N PHE A 55 7.29 1.28 0.05
CA PHE A 55 7.48 1.50 -1.38
C PHE A 55 8.24 2.82 -1.57
N PRO A 56 9.46 2.79 -2.10
CA PRO A 56 10.29 3.99 -2.22
C PRO A 56 9.78 4.94 -3.30
N ILE A 57 8.99 4.44 -4.26
CA ILE A 57 8.58 5.19 -5.44
C ILE A 57 7.06 5.24 -5.51
N GLU A 58 6.49 6.44 -5.42
CA GLU A 58 5.16 6.76 -5.92
C GLU A 58 5.29 7.12 -7.40
N LYS A 59 4.94 6.18 -8.28
CA LYS A 59 5.12 6.33 -9.73
C LYS A 59 4.15 7.31 -10.33
N SER A 60 2.90 7.28 -9.88
CA SER A 60 1.85 8.18 -10.36
C SER A 60 0.69 8.26 -9.37
N GLU A 61 0.04 9.39 -9.36
CA GLU A 61 -1.27 9.59 -8.77
C GLU A 61 -2.24 10.03 -9.87
N SER A 62 -3.41 9.41 -9.95
CA SER A 62 -4.42 9.70 -10.95
C SER A 62 -5.78 9.90 -10.32
N VAL A 63 -6.62 10.69 -10.98
CA VAL A 63 -8.01 10.92 -10.60
C VAL A 63 -8.90 10.50 -11.77
N GLU A 64 -9.67 9.44 -11.56
CA GLU A 64 -10.64 8.94 -12.52
C GLU A 64 -12.04 9.46 -12.15
N THR A 65 -12.72 10.08 -13.11
CA THR A 65 -14.07 10.59 -12.91
C THR A 65 -15.04 9.97 -13.89
N THR A 66 -15.99 9.19 -13.38
CA THR A 66 -17.10 8.61 -14.14
C THR A 66 -18.35 9.45 -13.93
N ARG A 67 -18.99 9.88 -15.05
CA ARG A 67 -20.22 10.66 -15.02
C ARG A 67 -21.35 9.90 -15.72
N GLN A 68 -22.43 9.67 -14.99
CA GLN A 68 -23.69 9.21 -15.57
C GLN A 68 -24.49 10.41 -16.02
N ARG A 69 -24.86 10.44 -17.31
CA ARG A 69 -25.64 11.53 -17.91
C ARG A 69 -27.05 11.02 -18.21
N ALA A 70 -28.03 11.87 -17.91
CA ALA A 70 -29.42 11.67 -18.31
C ALA A 70 -29.79 12.71 -19.37
N TYR A 71 -30.78 12.40 -20.20
CA TYR A 71 -31.37 13.35 -21.14
C TYR A 71 -32.54 14.04 -20.45
N GLY A 72 -32.52 15.37 -20.43
CA GLY A 72 -33.63 16.20 -19.98
C GLY A 72 -34.13 17.12 -21.11
N ALA A 73 -35.17 17.88 -20.85
CA ALA A 73 -35.77 18.81 -21.83
C ALA A 73 -34.76 19.88 -22.33
N GLU A 74 -33.74 20.18 -21.53
CA GLU A 74 -32.70 21.18 -21.84
C GLU A 74 -31.38 20.54 -22.28
N GLY A 75 -31.36 19.25 -22.60
CA GLY A 75 -30.17 18.50 -23.04
C GLY A 75 -29.61 17.58 -22.01
N HIS A 76 -28.27 17.40 -22.01
CA HIS A 76 -27.59 16.45 -21.11
C HIS A 76 -27.46 17.00 -19.67
N LEU A 77 -28.02 16.27 -18.72
CA LEU A 77 -27.84 16.50 -17.28
C LEU A 77 -26.89 15.48 -16.68
N VAL A 78 -26.01 15.90 -15.78
CA VAL A 78 -25.17 15.00 -15.00
C VAL A 78 -25.97 14.47 -13.82
N ALA A 79 -26.47 13.24 -13.93
CA ALA A 79 -27.29 12.61 -12.90
C ALA A 79 -26.45 12.09 -11.73
N ARG A 80 -25.20 11.65 -11.99
CA ARG A 80 -24.28 11.14 -10.98
C ARG A 80 -22.83 11.33 -11.42
N THR A 81 -22.00 11.72 -10.47
CA THR A 81 -20.54 11.75 -10.63
C THR A 81 -19.88 10.85 -9.59
N ARG A 82 -18.95 10.01 -10.01
CA ARG A 82 -18.09 9.23 -9.13
C ARG A 82 -16.65 9.57 -9.46
N THR A 83 -15.89 9.98 -8.46
CA THR A 83 -14.47 10.27 -8.58
C THR A 83 -13.69 9.29 -7.70
N GLU A 84 -12.67 8.68 -8.27
CA GLU A 84 -11.75 7.79 -7.57
C GLU A 84 -10.32 8.31 -7.76
N ARG A 85 -9.56 8.31 -6.67
CA ARG A 85 -8.14 8.58 -6.70
C ARG A 85 -7.40 7.25 -6.66
N ARG A 86 -6.39 7.11 -7.51
CA ARG A 86 -5.55 5.92 -7.59
C ARG A 86 -4.09 6.31 -7.52
N THR A 87 -3.31 5.52 -6.80
CA THR A 87 -1.88 5.72 -6.64
C THR A 87 -1.15 4.46 -7.04
N VAL A 88 -0.15 4.58 -7.90
CA VAL A 88 0.72 3.49 -8.32
C VAL A 88 2.01 3.55 -7.52
N LEU A 89 2.31 2.47 -6.81
CA LEU A 89 3.50 2.31 -5.99
C LEU A 89 4.43 1.26 -6.60
N VAL A 90 5.73 1.51 -6.52
CA VAL A 90 6.76 0.60 -7.02
C VAL A 90 7.72 0.27 -5.89
N SER A 91 7.98 -1.04 -5.70
CA SER A 91 8.96 -1.50 -4.72
C SER A 91 10.38 -1.17 -5.15
N ALA A 92 11.33 -1.32 -4.25
CA ALA A 92 12.72 -1.46 -4.63
C ALA A 92 12.93 -2.72 -5.51
N TYR A 93 14.10 -2.81 -6.12
CA TYR A 93 14.55 -4.04 -6.76
C TYR A 93 14.91 -5.05 -5.67
N GLU A 94 14.08 -6.07 -5.54
CA GLU A 94 14.18 -7.05 -4.48
C GLU A 94 14.55 -8.43 -5.01
N PRO A 95 15.20 -9.28 -4.21
CA PRO A 95 15.37 -10.70 -4.54
C PRO A 95 14.00 -11.37 -4.72
N ARG A 96 13.96 -12.43 -5.53
CA ARG A 96 12.73 -13.17 -5.82
C ARG A 96 11.96 -13.59 -4.55
N ALA A 97 12.66 -14.11 -3.55
CA ALA A 97 12.03 -14.56 -2.30
C ALA A 97 11.34 -13.40 -1.55
N ALA A 98 11.96 -12.20 -1.55
CA ALA A 98 11.35 -11.01 -0.96
C ALA A 98 10.13 -10.54 -1.75
N LEU A 99 10.17 -10.58 -3.10
CA LEU A 99 9.02 -10.25 -3.94
C LEU A 99 7.86 -11.25 -3.79
N GLU A 100 8.16 -12.54 -3.60
CA GLU A 100 7.16 -13.56 -3.30
C GLU A 100 6.44 -13.25 -1.98
N GLY A 101 7.17 -12.92 -0.90
CA GLY A 101 6.57 -12.47 0.36
C GLY A 101 5.79 -11.16 0.21
N LEU A 102 6.37 -10.17 -0.48
CA LEU A 102 5.70 -8.89 -0.71
C LEU A 102 4.42 -9.04 -1.54
N SER A 103 4.35 -10.03 -2.42
CA SER A 103 3.16 -10.28 -3.23
C SER A 103 1.92 -10.69 -2.43
N GLU A 104 2.06 -11.08 -1.17
CA GLU A 104 0.93 -11.34 -0.28
C GLU A 104 0.01 -10.12 -0.12
N VAL A 105 0.54 -8.90 -0.30
CA VAL A 105 -0.27 -7.68 -0.29
C VAL A 105 -1.39 -7.70 -1.34
N LEU A 106 -1.19 -8.41 -2.48
CA LEU A 106 -2.19 -8.52 -3.54
C LEU A 106 -3.40 -9.38 -3.15
N SER A 107 -3.19 -10.34 -2.27
CA SER A 107 -4.23 -11.28 -1.81
C SER A 107 -4.77 -10.95 -0.42
N SER A 108 -4.18 -9.98 0.26
CA SER A 108 -4.61 -9.60 1.60
C SER A 108 -5.99 -8.93 1.60
N PRO A 109 -6.92 -9.36 2.46
CA PRO A 109 -8.23 -8.73 2.58
C PRO A 109 -8.17 -7.34 3.24
N ASP A 110 -7.12 -7.10 4.00
CA ASP A 110 -6.94 -5.89 4.79
C ASP A 110 -5.59 -5.26 4.49
N VAL A 111 -5.62 -4.13 3.79
CA VAL A 111 -4.43 -3.34 3.45
C VAL A 111 -4.65 -1.90 3.91
N TRP A 112 -3.60 -1.31 4.45
CA TRP A 112 -3.61 0.07 4.94
C TRP A 112 -2.38 0.84 4.44
N LEU A 113 -2.59 2.11 4.17
CA LEU A 113 -1.52 3.09 4.06
C LEU A 113 -1.14 3.53 5.48
N ALA A 114 0.11 3.27 5.87
CA ALA A 114 0.63 3.65 7.18
C ALA A 114 1.29 5.03 7.09
N GLY A 115 0.74 5.99 7.81
CA GLY A 115 1.25 7.35 7.94
C GLY A 115 1.57 7.70 9.39
N ASP A 116 2.03 8.91 9.60
CA ASP A 116 2.34 9.42 10.95
C ASP A 116 1.10 9.50 11.84
N ASP A 117 -0.05 9.82 11.25
CA ASP A 117 -1.34 9.96 11.94
C ASP A 117 -2.08 8.62 12.12
N GLY A 118 -1.52 7.51 11.63
CA GLY A 118 -2.11 6.18 11.75
C GLY A 118 -2.31 5.45 10.43
N TYR A 119 -3.30 4.57 10.40
CA TYR A 119 -3.56 3.66 9.28
C TYR A 119 -4.82 4.05 8.51
N THR A 120 -4.68 4.30 7.21
CA THR A 120 -5.80 4.55 6.31
C THR A 120 -6.07 3.33 5.46
N ALA A 121 -7.29 2.76 5.54
CA ALA A 121 -7.64 1.57 4.77
C ALA A 121 -7.65 1.86 3.27
N VAL A 122 -6.98 1.00 2.51
CA VAL A 122 -6.89 1.05 1.05
C VAL A 122 -7.31 -0.27 0.43
N ASP A 123 -7.70 -0.21 -0.82
CA ASP A 123 -8.00 -1.35 -1.67
C ASP A 123 -6.88 -1.48 -2.71
N VAL A 124 -6.39 -2.70 -2.91
CA VAL A 124 -5.39 -3.01 -3.95
C VAL A 124 -6.14 -3.35 -5.23
N VAL A 125 -5.93 -2.55 -6.26
CA VAL A 125 -6.62 -2.67 -7.55
C VAL A 125 -5.90 -3.61 -8.50
N THR A 126 -4.59 -3.80 -8.29
CA THR A 126 -3.76 -4.67 -9.12
C THR A 126 -4.19 -6.13 -8.99
N GLU A 127 -4.64 -6.73 -10.09
CA GLU A 127 -5.03 -8.15 -10.14
C GLU A 127 -3.88 -9.06 -10.56
N LYS A 128 -2.85 -8.52 -11.23
CA LYS A 128 -1.72 -9.28 -11.76
C LYS A 128 -0.42 -8.50 -11.64
N SER A 129 0.61 -9.15 -11.12
CA SER A 129 1.97 -8.62 -11.08
C SER A 129 2.98 -9.64 -11.55
N VAL A 130 4.10 -9.17 -12.13
CA VAL A 130 5.19 -10.02 -12.60
C VAL A 130 6.29 -10.03 -11.55
N LEU A 131 6.45 -11.17 -10.86
CA LEU A 131 7.43 -11.34 -9.79
C LEU A 131 8.83 -11.74 -10.29
N HIS A 132 8.92 -12.24 -11.52
CA HIS A 132 10.20 -12.68 -12.08
C HIS A 132 10.23 -12.51 -13.61
N ARG A 133 11.36 -12.03 -14.11
CA ARG A 133 11.71 -12.00 -15.53
C ARG A 133 13.09 -12.63 -15.68
N HIS A 134 13.24 -13.57 -16.63
CA HIS A 134 14.53 -14.22 -16.87
C HIS A 134 15.59 -13.19 -17.28
N GLY A 135 16.72 -13.19 -16.57
CA GLY A 135 17.84 -12.29 -16.85
C GLY A 135 17.63 -10.82 -16.46
N ALA A 136 16.58 -10.48 -15.70
CA ALA A 136 16.29 -9.12 -15.29
C ALA A 136 15.98 -9.02 -13.78
N VAL A 137 16.41 -7.91 -13.19
CA VAL A 137 15.98 -7.50 -11.85
C VAL A 137 14.52 -7.05 -11.94
N THR A 138 13.72 -7.42 -10.95
CA THR A 138 12.27 -7.15 -10.96
C THR A 138 11.87 -6.37 -9.73
N CYS A 139 10.86 -5.52 -9.86
CA CYS A 139 10.19 -4.83 -8.78
C CYS A 139 8.69 -5.17 -8.82
N LEU A 140 8.02 -5.03 -7.68
CA LEU A 140 6.57 -5.15 -7.58
C LEU A 140 5.94 -3.77 -7.85
N GLU A 141 5.03 -3.71 -8.81
CA GLU A 141 4.21 -2.54 -9.08
C GLU A 141 2.78 -2.84 -8.66
N ILE A 142 2.21 -1.99 -7.82
CA ILE A 142 0.84 -2.12 -7.33
C ILE A 142 0.09 -0.80 -7.46
N GLU A 143 -1.20 -0.90 -7.73
CA GLU A 143 -2.13 0.22 -7.74
C GLU A 143 -3.06 0.12 -6.55
N ILE A 144 -3.19 1.19 -5.79
CA ILE A 144 -4.07 1.29 -4.63
C ILE A 144 -5.06 2.43 -4.79
N ARG A 145 -6.20 2.30 -4.11
CA ARG A 145 -7.19 3.36 -3.96
C ARG A 145 -7.72 3.43 -2.52
N PRO A 146 -8.17 4.59 -2.04
CA PRO A 146 -8.82 4.69 -0.73
C PRO A 146 -10.04 3.77 -0.64
N LYS A 147 -10.12 2.97 0.42
CA LYS A 147 -11.29 2.13 0.72
C LYS A 147 -12.40 3.04 1.22
N ARG A 148 -13.46 3.21 0.44
CA ARG A 148 -14.59 4.05 0.84
C ARG A 148 -15.32 3.40 2.02
N LYS A 149 -15.60 4.18 3.06
CA LYS A 149 -16.53 3.75 4.10
C LYS A 149 -17.91 3.61 3.47
N THR A 150 -18.43 2.39 3.44
CA THR A 150 -19.82 2.13 3.05
C THR A 150 -20.72 2.82 4.08
N GLY A 151 -21.53 3.78 3.68
CA GLY A 151 -22.56 4.34 4.55
C GLY A 151 -22.48 5.82 4.93
N MET A 152 -21.68 6.63 4.25
CA MET A 152 -21.91 8.08 4.33
C MET A 152 -22.91 8.51 3.26
N PRO A 153 -24.17 8.86 3.66
CA PRO A 153 -25.06 9.58 2.76
C PRO A 153 -24.44 10.96 2.46
N TRP A 154 -24.64 11.42 1.25
CA TRP A 154 -24.33 12.80 0.88
C TRP A 154 -25.23 13.72 1.71
N ASN A 155 -24.65 14.56 2.56
CA ASN A 155 -25.28 15.78 3.04
C ASN A 155 -24.84 16.92 2.14
#